data_54d41f2f8996492173ba6dbf6b6386a0
#
_entry.id   54d41f2f8996492173ba6dbf6b6386a0
#
_cell.length_a   1.000
_cell.length_b   1.000
_cell.length_c   1.000
_cell.angle_alpha   90.00
_cell.angle_beta   90.00
_cell.angle_gamma   90.00
#
_symmetry.space_group_name_H-M   'P 1'
#
loop_
_entity.id
_entity.type
_entity.pdbx_description
1 polymer ?
#
loop_
_entity_poly.entity_id
_entity_poly.type
_entity_poly.pdbx_seq_one_letter_code
_entity_poly.pdbx_strand_id
1 'polypeptide(L)'
;MTAAKSPDDCQTKEDVRAEIDRVDQALLHLFAERHRYVTRMAQIKTDPHEARDPVRIEAVIAKVRDRSLALDLDEDQAELVWRTLIDWNINYEKGIIAARRRG
;
A
#
# COMPACT_ATOMS: atom_id res chain seq x y z
N MET A 1 -4.14 -26.64 11.54
CA MET A 1 -3.89 -25.20 11.43
C MET A 1 -3.55 -24.61 12.80
N THR A 2 -2.40 -23.96 12.91
CA THR A 2 -1.99 -23.37 14.19
C THR A 2 -2.68 -22.03 14.36
N ALA A 3 -3.30 -21.80 15.53
CA ALA A 3 -3.91 -20.53 15.83
C ALA A 3 -2.83 -19.43 15.92
N ALA A 4 -3.16 -18.21 15.48
CA ALA A 4 -2.28 -17.07 15.61
C ALA A 4 -2.05 -16.77 17.10
N LYS A 5 -0.81 -16.43 17.44
CA LYS A 5 -0.46 -15.99 18.80
C LYS A 5 -0.56 -14.48 18.85
N SER A 6 -1.15 -13.95 19.94
CA SER A 6 -1.10 -12.51 20.19
C SER A 6 0.33 -12.10 20.52
N PRO A 7 0.69 -10.80 20.39
CA PRO A 7 2.02 -10.34 20.76
C PRO A 7 2.42 -10.77 22.18
N ASP A 8 1.50 -10.65 23.13
CA ASP A 8 1.78 -10.98 24.52
C ASP A 8 2.00 -12.49 24.76
N ASP A 9 1.45 -13.32 23.87
CA ASP A 9 1.60 -14.79 23.97
C ASP A 9 2.89 -15.29 23.32
N CYS A 10 3.59 -14.44 22.56
CA CYS A 10 4.88 -14.82 21.98
C CYS A 10 5.95 -14.83 23.07
N GLN A 11 6.69 -15.94 23.17
CA GLN A 11 7.71 -16.14 24.19
C GLN A 11 9.14 -16.05 23.63
N THR A 12 9.30 -16.29 22.33
CA THR A 12 10.61 -16.32 21.67
C THR A 12 10.62 -15.42 20.44
N LYS A 13 11.82 -15.09 19.97
CA LYS A 13 11.99 -14.38 18.70
C LYS A 13 11.36 -15.15 17.55
N GLU A 14 11.46 -16.47 17.55
CA GLU A 14 10.89 -17.34 16.54
C GLU A 14 9.36 -17.24 16.53
N ASP A 15 8.73 -17.18 17.70
CA ASP A 15 7.29 -16.98 17.81
C ASP A 15 6.87 -15.66 17.14
N VAL A 16 7.60 -14.58 17.45
CA VAL A 16 7.31 -13.24 16.91
C VAL A 16 7.50 -13.24 15.39
N ARG A 17 8.61 -13.80 14.90
CA ARG A 17 8.91 -13.83 13.46
C ARG A 17 7.86 -14.63 12.67
N ALA A 18 7.38 -15.74 13.24
CA ALA A 18 6.33 -16.53 12.60
C ALA A 18 5.05 -15.71 12.43
N GLU A 19 4.68 -14.92 13.44
CA GLU A 19 3.50 -14.07 13.36
C GLU A 19 3.71 -12.89 12.42
N ILE A 20 4.91 -12.30 12.39
CA ILE A 20 5.24 -11.25 11.41
C ILE A 20 5.12 -11.81 9.99
N ASP A 21 5.67 -13.01 9.74
CA ASP A 21 5.60 -13.64 8.42
C ASP A 21 4.14 -13.87 8.00
N ARG A 22 3.29 -14.29 8.94
CA ARG A 22 1.87 -14.49 8.68
C ARG A 22 1.19 -13.17 8.28
N VAL A 23 1.47 -12.10 9.02
CA VAL A 23 0.93 -10.77 8.73
C VAL A 23 1.44 -10.26 7.38
N ASP A 24 2.73 -10.46 7.08
CA ASP A 24 3.31 -10.06 5.80
C ASP A 24 2.60 -10.74 4.63
N GLN A 25 2.24 -12.02 4.76
CA GLN A 25 1.48 -12.72 3.72
C GLN A 25 0.11 -12.06 3.50
N ALA A 26 -0.58 -11.70 4.59
CA ALA A 26 -1.87 -11.01 4.51
C ALA A 26 -1.72 -9.64 3.85
N LEU A 27 -0.67 -8.89 4.22
CA LEU A 27 -0.37 -7.60 3.60
C LEU A 27 -0.10 -7.74 2.10
N LEU A 28 0.67 -8.74 1.68
CA LEU A 28 0.96 -8.98 0.27
C LEU A 28 -0.32 -9.25 -0.53
N HIS A 29 -1.25 -10.02 0.03
CA HIS A 29 -2.55 -10.25 -0.62
C HIS A 29 -3.30 -8.94 -0.82
N LEU A 30 -3.31 -8.05 0.18
CA LEU A 30 -3.97 -6.75 0.08
C LEU A 30 -3.26 -5.82 -0.89
N PHE A 31 -1.92 -5.82 -0.91
CA PHE A 31 -1.15 -5.07 -1.89
C PHE A 31 -1.44 -5.53 -3.31
N ALA A 32 -1.53 -6.85 -3.53
CA ALA A 32 -1.86 -7.40 -4.85
C ALA A 32 -3.25 -6.96 -5.29
N GLU A 33 -4.23 -6.98 -4.38
CA GLU A 33 -5.58 -6.49 -4.66
C GLU A 33 -5.57 -5.01 -5.02
N ARG A 34 -4.91 -4.19 -4.20
CA ARG A 34 -4.78 -2.75 -4.44
C ARG A 34 -4.13 -2.48 -5.81
N HIS A 35 -3.09 -3.26 -6.15
CA HIS A 35 -2.38 -3.10 -7.43
C HIS A 35 -3.30 -3.33 -8.62
N ARG A 36 -4.25 -4.26 -8.52
CA ARG A 36 -5.21 -4.50 -9.61
C ARG A 36 -6.06 -3.25 -9.88
N TYR A 37 -6.42 -2.52 -8.82
CA TYR A 37 -7.16 -1.25 -8.98
C TYR A 37 -6.28 -0.14 -9.55
N VAL A 38 -4.99 -0.09 -9.16
CA VAL A 38 -4.02 0.84 -9.75
C VAL A 38 -3.87 0.56 -11.24
N THR A 39 -3.77 -0.70 -11.65
CA THR A 39 -3.70 -1.10 -13.06
C THR A 39 -4.96 -0.66 -13.80
N ARG A 40 -6.14 -0.84 -13.19
CA ARG A 40 -7.40 -0.41 -13.81
C ARG A 40 -7.44 1.11 -13.99
N MET A 41 -6.94 1.85 -13.01
CA MET A 41 -6.85 3.31 -13.10
C MET A 41 -5.97 3.73 -14.29
N ALA A 42 -4.84 3.04 -14.49
CA ALA A 42 -3.96 3.31 -15.63
C ALA A 42 -4.65 3.02 -16.97
N GLN A 43 -5.57 2.07 -17.00
CA GLN A 43 -6.36 1.77 -18.21
C GLN A 43 -7.39 2.85 -18.52
N ILE A 44 -7.93 3.49 -17.49
CA ILE A 44 -8.94 4.54 -17.61
C ILE A 44 -8.31 5.88 -17.97
N LYS A 45 -7.18 6.22 -17.35
CA LYS A 45 -6.47 7.48 -17.62
C LYS A 45 -5.93 7.49 -19.05
N THR A 46 -6.00 8.65 -19.70
CA THR A 46 -5.60 8.81 -21.10
C THR A 46 -4.30 9.57 -21.28
N ASP A 47 -3.89 10.33 -20.27
CA ASP A 47 -2.68 11.15 -20.31
C ASP A 47 -1.76 10.76 -19.15
N PRO A 48 -0.45 10.50 -19.42
CA PRO A 48 0.49 10.16 -18.34
C PRO A 48 0.56 11.21 -17.22
N HIS A 49 0.28 12.48 -17.52
CA HIS A 49 0.25 13.54 -16.50
C HIS A 49 -0.86 13.36 -15.48
N GLU A 50 -1.93 12.63 -15.83
CA GLU A 50 -3.02 12.34 -14.90
C GLU A 50 -2.60 11.36 -13.80
N ALA A 51 -1.49 10.65 -13.96
CA ALA A 51 -1.02 9.70 -12.96
C ALA A 51 -0.67 10.38 -11.64
N ARG A 52 -0.18 11.63 -11.68
CA ARG A 52 0.12 12.40 -10.48
C ARG A 52 -0.99 13.43 -10.25
N ASP A 53 -1.71 13.24 -9.15
CA ASP A 53 -2.78 14.14 -8.70
C ASP A 53 -2.43 14.58 -7.29
N PRO A 54 -1.79 15.77 -7.13
CA PRO A 54 -1.34 16.22 -5.81
C PRO A 54 -2.48 16.35 -4.80
N VAL A 55 -3.65 16.79 -5.22
CA VAL A 55 -4.80 16.95 -4.33
C VAL A 55 -5.23 15.57 -3.80
N ARG A 56 -5.31 14.58 -4.70
CA ARG A 56 -5.67 13.21 -4.32
C ARG A 56 -4.62 12.59 -3.40
N ILE A 57 -3.34 12.82 -3.69
CA ILE A 57 -2.23 12.30 -2.87
C ILE A 57 -2.38 12.79 -1.43
N GLU A 58 -2.55 14.09 -1.24
CA GLU A 58 -2.66 14.66 0.11
C GLU A 58 -3.94 14.22 0.81
N ALA A 59 -5.02 14.00 0.07
CA ALA A 59 -6.26 13.47 0.64
C ALA A 59 -6.06 12.03 1.14
N VAL A 60 -5.33 11.20 0.39
CA VAL A 60 -5.02 9.82 0.82
C VAL A 60 -4.14 9.84 2.07
N ILE A 61 -3.10 10.69 2.08
CA ILE A 61 -2.20 10.79 3.23
C ILE A 61 -2.96 11.23 4.48
N ALA A 62 -3.87 12.21 4.35
CA ALA A 62 -4.68 12.65 5.48
C ALA A 62 -5.54 11.51 6.04
N LYS A 63 -6.15 10.71 5.18
CA LYS A 63 -6.95 9.53 5.59
C LYS A 63 -6.08 8.48 6.28
N VAL A 64 -4.89 8.23 5.74
CA VAL A 64 -3.95 7.24 6.28
C VAL A 64 -3.50 7.65 7.67
N ARG A 65 -3.14 8.92 7.87
CA ARG A 65 -2.74 9.44 9.17
C ARG A 65 -3.89 9.32 10.19
N ASP A 66 -5.07 9.73 9.78
CA ASP A 66 -6.27 9.70 10.63
C ASP A 66 -6.59 8.27 11.08
N ARG A 67 -6.55 7.34 10.13
CA ARG A 67 -6.83 5.93 10.40
C ARG A 67 -5.75 5.29 11.28
N SER A 68 -4.51 5.72 11.11
CA SER A 68 -3.38 5.24 11.92
C SER A 68 -3.59 5.57 13.39
N LEU A 69 -4.05 6.78 13.70
CA LEU A 69 -4.38 7.18 15.07
C LEU A 69 -5.42 6.24 15.68
N ALA A 70 -6.48 5.92 14.94
CA ALA A 70 -7.54 5.03 15.41
C ALA A 70 -7.04 3.61 15.65
N LEU A 71 -5.96 3.21 14.98
CA LEU A 71 -5.38 1.87 15.08
C LEU A 71 -4.16 1.81 16.01
N ASP A 72 -3.84 2.91 16.68
CA ASP A 72 -2.67 3.03 17.54
C ASP A 72 -1.37 2.71 16.77
N LEU A 73 -1.30 3.18 15.54
CA LEU A 73 -0.13 3.05 14.67
C LEU A 73 0.51 4.42 14.50
N ASP A 74 1.84 4.46 14.45
CA ASP A 74 2.58 5.70 14.26
C ASP A 74 2.21 6.33 12.90
N GLU A 75 1.76 7.59 12.92
CA GLU A 75 1.31 8.30 11.73
C GLU A 75 2.44 8.53 10.73
N ASP A 76 3.65 8.82 11.23
CA ASP A 76 4.80 9.09 10.36
C ASP A 76 5.24 7.81 9.66
N GLN A 77 5.19 6.68 10.35
CA GLN A 77 5.46 5.37 9.75
C GLN A 77 4.48 5.09 8.61
N ALA A 78 3.20 5.28 8.87
CA ALA A 78 2.16 5.03 7.89
C ALA A 78 2.30 5.97 6.68
N GLU A 79 2.56 7.24 6.91
CA GLU A 79 2.75 8.21 5.83
C GLU A 79 3.95 7.84 4.96
N LEU A 80 5.08 7.49 5.57
CA LEU A 80 6.29 7.10 4.81
C LEU A 80 6.00 5.92 3.88
N VAL A 81 5.34 4.90 4.41
CA VAL A 81 4.99 3.70 3.62
C VAL A 81 4.06 4.08 2.47
N TRP A 82 3.02 4.86 2.74
CA TRP A 82 2.05 5.23 1.71
C TRP A 82 2.64 6.16 0.65
N ARG A 83 3.47 7.12 1.02
CA ARG A 83 4.12 7.99 0.01
C ARG A 83 5.04 7.18 -0.91
N THR A 84 5.78 6.23 -0.36
CA THR A 84 6.63 5.34 -1.15
C THR A 84 5.80 4.50 -2.12
N LEU A 85 4.71 3.93 -1.63
CA LEU A 85 3.79 3.13 -2.43
C LEU A 85 3.14 3.97 -3.55
N ILE A 86 2.67 5.17 -3.22
CA ILE A 86 2.03 6.08 -4.17
C ILE A 86 3.03 6.48 -5.27
N ASP A 87 4.25 6.83 -4.92
CA ASP A 87 5.28 7.21 -5.90
C ASP A 87 5.59 6.08 -6.86
N TRP A 88 5.72 4.86 -6.36
CA TRP A 88 5.94 3.69 -7.19
C TRP A 88 4.76 3.50 -8.17
N ASN A 89 3.54 3.62 -7.66
CA ASN A 89 2.33 3.44 -8.46
C ASN A 89 2.18 4.51 -9.54
N ILE A 90 2.56 5.75 -9.25
CA ILE A 90 2.53 6.84 -10.24
C ILE A 90 3.45 6.53 -11.41
N ASN A 91 4.68 6.09 -11.13
CA ASN A 91 5.63 5.73 -12.17
C ASN A 91 5.15 4.52 -12.98
N TYR A 92 4.55 3.55 -12.33
CA TYR A 92 3.95 2.38 -12.98
C TYR A 92 2.81 2.81 -13.93
N GLU A 93 1.89 3.65 -13.47
CA GLU A 93 0.78 4.14 -14.29
C GLU A 93 1.28 4.92 -15.50
N LYS A 94 2.25 5.82 -15.28
CA LYS A 94 2.86 6.60 -16.37
C LYS A 94 3.41 5.70 -17.46
N GLY A 95 4.12 4.64 -17.07
CA GLY A 95 4.71 3.69 -18.01
C GLY A 95 3.64 2.98 -18.85
N ILE A 96 2.56 2.53 -18.21
CA ILE A 96 1.46 1.84 -18.89
C ILE A 96 0.75 2.77 -19.88
N ILE A 97 0.41 3.98 -19.44
CA ILE A 97 -0.30 4.96 -20.27
C ILE A 97 0.55 5.36 -21.47
N ALA A 98 1.84 5.64 -21.24
CA ALA A 98 2.76 6.02 -22.31
C ALA A 98 2.95 4.89 -23.33
N ALA A 99 3.09 3.64 -22.88
CA ALA A 99 3.24 2.47 -23.75
C ALA A 99 2.00 2.28 -24.61
N ARG A 100 0.80 2.41 -24.04
CA ARG A 100 -0.46 2.28 -24.76
C ARG A 100 -0.63 3.36 -25.84
N ARG A 101 -0.18 4.60 -25.54
CA ARG A 101 -0.28 5.71 -26.49
C ARG A 101 0.69 5.55 -27.66
N ARG A 102 1.81 4.87 -27.46
CA ARG A 102 2.79 4.60 -28.53
C ARG A 102 2.42 3.39 -29.40
N GLY A 103 1.63 2.52 -28.84
CA GLY A 103 1.16 1.30 -29.50
C GLY A 103 -0.12 1.50 -30.26
#